data_f57796b07aac8be3c4f0aef400410dd9
#
_entry.id   f57796b07aac8be3c4f0aef400410dd9
#
_cell.length_a   1.000
_cell.length_b   1.000
_cell.length_c   1.000
_cell.angle_alpha   90.00
_cell.angle_beta   90.00
_cell.angle_gamma   90.00
#
_symmetry.space_group_name_H-M   'P 1'
#
loop_
_entity.id
_entity.type
_entity.pdbx_description
1 polymer ?
#
loop_
_entity_poly.entity_id
_entity_poly.type
_entity_poly.pdbx_seq_one_letter_code
_entity_poly.pdbx_strand_id
1 'polypeptide(L)'
;FAVVIFSRPYNGFVEEAHKGIPHKFASRGIMAIPLDFLEVEEERSKRHMYWGMGKLIMKAGRLVERHPQLFGTYITNFSCGPDSFVVGYFRDLMGRKPSLTLELDNHTADAGLETRVEAFLDIVHAYRQLVAQKQIVAIKKTFKPAQTVISAGTASVITSNGEVLPMSDPRVTMLLPSMGKYGSEALAAILRGYGFNAIAHRPSDEAVLKLGRANTTCKECLPLILTTGTLLSYI
;
A
#
# COMPACT_ATOMS: atom_id res chain seq x y z
N PHE A 1 18.00 14.04 11.70
CA PHE A 1 17.27 13.22 10.72
C PHE A 1 16.78 14.09 9.56
N ALA A 2 16.39 13.47 8.45
CA ALA A 2 15.83 14.15 7.29
C ALA A 2 14.49 13.49 6.89
N VAL A 3 13.71 14.25 6.12
CA VAL A 3 12.43 13.78 5.57
C VAL A 3 12.56 13.63 4.07
N VAL A 4 12.19 12.46 3.56
CA VAL A 4 12.13 12.20 2.12
C VAL A 4 10.71 12.48 1.63
N ILE A 5 10.60 13.30 0.59
CA ILE A 5 9.34 13.66 -0.03
C ILE A 5 9.04 12.67 -1.13
N PHE A 6 8.02 11.85 -0.90
CA PHE A 6 7.46 10.90 -1.86
C PHE A 6 6.30 11.57 -2.59
N SER A 7 6.41 11.68 -3.88
CA SER A 7 5.35 12.27 -4.71
C SER A 7 5.60 11.97 -6.18
N ARG A 8 4.62 12.28 -7.01
CA ARG A 8 4.90 12.45 -8.43
C ARG A 8 5.63 13.78 -8.67
N PRO A 9 6.46 13.91 -9.72
CA PRO A 9 7.30 15.09 -9.92
C PRO A 9 6.52 16.41 -9.86
N TYR A 10 5.36 16.49 -10.48
CA TYR A 10 4.54 17.70 -10.47
C TYR A 10 4.01 18.07 -9.06
N ASN A 11 3.85 17.09 -8.16
CA ASN A 11 3.49 17.38 -6.77
C ASN A 11 4.71 17.70 -5.89
N GLY A 12 5.87 17.17 -6.22
CA GLY A 12 7.07 17.33 -5.40
C GLY A 12 7.87 18.59 -5.69
N PHE A 13 7.79 19.10 -6.94
CA PHE A 13 8.64 20.20 -7.40
C PHE A 13 7.89 21.51 -7.73
N VAL A 14 6.57 21.47 -7.80
CA VAL A 14 5.76 22.66 -8.09
C VAL A 14 5.17 23.20 -6.79
N GLU A 15 5.53 24.44 -6.43
CA GLU A 15 5.18 25.04 -5.15
C GLU A 15 3.66 25.13 -4.93
N GLU A 16 2.93 25.49 -5.96
CA GLU A 16 1.47 25.59 -5.94
C GLU A 16 0.82 24.22 -5.69
N ALA A 17 1.45 23.14 -6.19
CA ALA A 17 0.93 21.79 -6.03
C ALA A 17 1.23 21.21 -4.65
N HIS A 18 2.44 21.41 -4.11
CA HIS A 18 2.81 20.91 -2.78
C HIS A 18 2.56 21.89 -1.63
N LYS A 19 2.03 23.09 -1.92
CA LYS A 19 1.64 24.09 -0.91
C LYS A 19 2.75 24.40 0.12
N GLY A 20 4.00 24.50 -0.34
CA GLY A 20 5.15 24.83 0.51
C GLY A 20 5.55 23.76 1.52
N ILE A 21 5.09 22.50 1.41
CA ILE A 21 5.39 21.44 2.38
C ILE A 21 6.89 21.24 2.60
N PRO A 22 7.78 21.18 1.59
CA PRO A 22 9.21 21.10 1.83
C PRO A 22 9.76 22.26 2.67
N HIS A 23 9.25 23.48 2.44
CA HIS A 23 9.63 24.66 3.19
C HIS A 23 9.17 24.58 4.66
N LYS A 24 7.99 23.99 4.92
CA LYS A 24 7.49 23.77 6.29
C LYS A 24 8.42 22.86 7.11
N PHE A 25 9.04 21.88 6.50
CA PHE A 25 10.10 21.08 7.15
C PHE A 25 11.38 21.89 7.33
N ALA A 26 11.81 22.60 6.29
CA ALA A 26 13.04 23.39 6.33
C ALA A 26 13.02 24.48 7.38
N SER A 27 11.90 25.19 7.57
CA SER A 27 11.71 26.21 8.60
C SER A 27 11.82 25.67 10.04
N ARG A 28 11.70 24.36 10.21
CA ARG A 28 11.89 23.63 11.48
C ARG A 28 13.27 22.97 11.60
N GLY A 29 14.19 23.34 10.73
CA GLY A 29 15.55 22.79 10.71
C GLY A 29 15.64 21.34 10.21
N ILE A 30 14.60 20.84 9.53
CA ILE A 30 14.55 19.48 8.99
C ILE A 30 14.80 19.53 7.49
N MET A 31 15.81 18.83 7.02
CA MET A 31 16.09 18.69 5.59
C MET A 31 14.97 17.90 4.91
N ALA A 32 14.42 18.46 3.84
CA ALA A 32 13.47 17.79 2.97
C ALA A 32 14.19 17.36 1.68
N ILE A 33 14.19 16.07 1.38
CA ILE A 33 14.91 15.48 0.25
C ILE A 33 13.86 14.91 -0.72
N PRO A 34 13.78 15.35 -1.98
CA PRO A 34 12.97 14.70 -2.98
C PRO A 34 13.41 13.24 -3.20
N LEU A 35 12.48 12.33 -3.42
CA LEU A 35 12.78 10.91 -3.60
C LEU A 35 13.71 10.64 -4.81
N ASP A 36 13.67 11.52 -5.80
CA ASP A 36 14.49 11.44 -7.04
C ASP A 36 15.99 11.67 -6.79
N PHE A 37 16.36 12.17 -5.60
CA PHE A 37 17.76 12.37 -5.21
C PHE A 37 18.34 11.15 -4.47
N LEU A 38 17.57 10.08 -4.31
CA LEU A 38 18.03 8.87 -3.66
C LEU A 38 18.58 7.87 -4.69
N GLU A 39 19.73 7.31 -4.41
CA GLU A 39 20.29 6.20 -5.19
C GLU A 39 19.54 4.90 -4.85
N VAL A 40 18.68 4.47 -5.75
CA VAL A 40 17.76 3.35 -5.51
C VAL A 40 17.82 2.25 -6.58
N GLU A 41 18.80 2.30 -7.49
CA GLU A 41 18.92 1.35 -8.60
C GLU A 41 19.00 -0.09 -8.11
N GLU A 42 19.77 -0.34 -7.07
CA GLU A 42 19.97 -1.68 -6.49
C GLU A 42 18.80 -2.17 -5.64
N GLU A 43 17.86 -1.28 -5.29
CA GLU A 43 16.71 -1.65 -4.46
C GLU A 43 15.71 -2.48 -5.25
N ARG A 44 15.16 -3.49 -4.56
CA ARG A 44 14.13 -4.35 -5.15
C ARG A 44 12.78 -3.65 -5.15
N SER A 45 12.03 -3.74 -6.24
CA SER A 45 10.60 -3.36 -6.28
C SER A 45 9.71 -4.59 -6.12
N LYS A 46 8.40 -4.38 -5.91
CA LYS A 46 7.43 -5.48 -5.98
C LYS A 46 7.35 -6.00 -7.42
N ARG A 47 7.36 -7.33 -7.60
CA ARG A 47 7.35 -8.00 -8.93
C ARG A 47 6.18 -7.55 -9.80
N HIS A 48 5.03 -7.25 -9.19
CA HIS A 48 3.80 -6.87 -9.89
C HIS A 48 3.60 -5.35 -10.02
N MET A 49 4.57 -4.55 -9.61
CA MET A 49 4.52 -3.12 -9.81
C MET A 49 5.03 -2.78 -11.22
N TYR A 50 4.12 -2.66 -12.17
CA TYR A 50 4.47 -2.37 -13.57
C TYR A 50 4.71 -0.89 -13.84
N TRP A 51 4.08 -0.02 -13.08
CA TRP A 51 4.21 1.43 -13.22
C TRP A 51 5.58 1.94 -12.73
N GLY A 52 6.34 2.60 -13.63
CA GLY A 52 7.72 3.04 -13.36
C GLY A 52 7.85 3.93 -12.13
N MET A 53 6.97 4.94 -11.97
CA MET A 53 6.98 5.81 -10.78
C MET A 53 6.62 5.03 -9.51
N GLY A 54 5.69 4.10 -9.58
CA GLY A 54 5.38 3.22 -8.45
C GLY A 54 6.58 2.37 -8.05
N LYS A 55 7.38 1.87 -9.02
CA LYS A 55 8.65 1.17 -8.73
C LYS A 55 9.64 2.07 -8.01
N LEU A 56 9.81 3.31 -8.48
CA LEU A 56 10.71 4.28 -7.86
C LEU A 56 10.30 4.58 -6.42
N ILE A 57 9.02 4.86 -6.19
CA ILE A 57 8.47 5.11 -4.85
C ILE A 57 8.71 3.90 -3.93
N MET A 58 8.50 2.68 -4.41
CA MET A 58 8.71 1.46 -3.60
C MET A 58 10.18 1.21 -3.29
N LYS A 59 11.07 1.46 -4.25
CA LYS A 59 12.52 1.36 -4.06
C LYS A 59 13.01 2.38 -3.02
N ALA A 60 12.68 3.65 -3.21
CA ALA A 60 13.01 4.72 -2.28
C ALA A 60 12.41 4.46 -0.88
N GLY A 61 11.17 3.94 -0.82
CA GLY A 61 10.53 3.54 0.43
C GLY A 61 11.33 2.47 1.20
N ARG A 62 11.88 1.46 0.52
CA ARG A 62 12.74 0.44 1.17
C ARG A 62 14.02 1.01 1.72
N LEU A 63 14.66 1.91 0.99
CA LEU A 63 15.84 2.62 1.47
C LEU A 63 15.49 3.43 2.72
N VAL A 64 14.42 4.21 2.67
CA VAL A 64 13.96 5.03 3.80
C VAL A 64 13.55 4.17 5.00
N GLU A 65 12.87 3.05 4.78
CA GLU A 65 12.47 2.13 5.86
C GLU A 65 13.69 1.62 6.64
N ARG A 66 14.76 1.23 5.95
CA ARG A 66 15.99 0.69 6.56
C ARG A 66 16.88 1.78 7.15
N HIS A 67 16.89 2.97 6.60
CA HIS A 67 17.83 4.02 6.99
C HIS A 67 17.39 4.70 8.30
N PRO A 68 18.20 4.68 9.38
CA PRO A 68 17.77 5.11 10.71
C PRO A 68 17.45 6.61 10.82
N GLN A 69 17.96 7.43 9.92
CA GLN A 69 17.80 8.89 9.95
C GLN A 69 16.86 9.44 8.87
N LEU A 70 16.26 8.60 8.01
CA LEU A 70 15.35 9.03 6.97
C LEU A 70 13.92 8.65 7.34
N PHE A 71 12.98 9.58 7.13
CA PHE A 71 11.54 9.37 7.36
C PHE A 71 10.77 9.84 6.13
N GLY A 72 9.64 9.19 5.83
CA GLY A 72 8.91 9.47 4.59
C GLY A 72 7.70 10.38 4.79
N THR A 73 7.55 11.37 3.91
CA THR A 73 6.32 12.13 3.73
C THR A 73 5.80 11.93 2.31
N TYR A 74 4.61 11.38 2.18
CA TYR A 74 3.97 11.14 0.89
C TYR A 74 2.97 12.25 0.61
N ILE A 75 3.19 12.98 -0.50
CA ILE A 75 2.30 14.04 -0.98
C ILE A 75 1.52 13.49 -2.18
N THR A 76 0.21 13.50 -2.07
CA THR A 76 -0.70 13.10 -3.15
C THR A 76 -1.84 14.09 -3.29
N ASN A 77 -2.60 14.00 -4.37
CA ASN A 77 -3.79 14.81 -4.59
C ASN A 77 -5.04 13.99 -4.34
N PHE A 78 -6.08 14.66 -3.84
CA PHE A 78 -7.39 14.07 -3.67
C PHE A 78 -7.86 13.38 -4.96
N SER A 79 -8.44 12.19 -4.81
CA SER A 79 -8.93 11.37 -5.93
C SER A 79 -7.87 10.94 -6.97
N CYS A 80 -6.58 10.98 -6.64
CA CYS A 80 -5.56 10.43 -7.52
C CYS A 80 -5.65 8.91 -7.59
N GLY A 81 -6.12 8.35 -8.71
CA GLY A 81 -6.29 6.91 -8.91
C GLY A 81 -5.00 6.10 -8.66
N PRO A 82 -3.88 6.36 -9.38
CA PRO A 82 -2.64 5.63 -9.16
C PRO A 82 -2.11 5.72 -7.73
N ASP A 83 -2.15 6.89 -7.10
CA ASP A 83 -1.64 7.08 -5.74
C ASP A 83 -2.49 6.35 -4.69
N SER A 84 -3.80 6.17 -4.92
CA SER A 84 -4.66 5.43 -4.01
C SER A 84 -4.20 3.97 -3.79
N PHE A 85 -3.53 3.38 -4.78
CA PHE A 85 -2.89 2.07 -4.64
C PHE A 85 -1.49 2.18 -4.02
N VAL A 86 -0.68 3.12 -4.50
CA VAL A 86 0.74 3.21 -4.09
C VAL A 86 0.87 3.66 -2.64
N VAL A 87 -0.01 4.54 -2.15
CA VAL A 87 -0.03 4.96 -0.74
C VAL A 87 -0.24 3.77 0.21
N GLY A 88 -1.11 2.82 -0.14
CA GLY A 88 -1.30 1.59 0.62
C GLY A 88 -0.02 0.78 0.70
N TYR A 89 0.65 0.55 -0.43
CA TYR A 89 1.94 -0.15 -0.48
C TYR A 89 3.05 0.59 0.27
N PHE A 90 3.09 1.92 0.17
CA PHE A 90 4.06 2.74 0.89
C PHE A 90 3.89 2.58 2.41
N ARG A 91 2.66 2.64 2.92
CA ARG A 91 2.36 2.47 4.34
C ARG A 91 2.69 1.08 4.85
N ASP A 92 2.34 0.04 4.09
CA ASP A 92 2.70 -1.35 4.41
C ASP A 92 4.22 -1.52 4.50
N LEU A 93 4.94 -0.86 3.60
CA LEU A 93 6.40 -0.88 3.58
C LEU A 93 7.01 -0.16 4.78
N MET A 94 6.50 1.03 5.14
CA MET A 94 6.96 1.76 6.33
C MET A 94 6.64 1.01 7.62
N GLY A 95 5.57 0.24 7.67
CA GLY A 95 5.19 -0.58 8.81
C GLY A 95 5.06 0.25 10.10
N ARG A 96 5.96 0.03 11.05
CA ARG A 96 5.99 0.77 12.33
C ARG A 96 6.83 2.04 12.30
N LYS A 97 7.59 2.25 11.26
CA LYS A 97 8.38 3.46 11.10
C LYS A 97 7.46 4.64 10.78
N PRO A 98 7.55 5.76 11.48
CA PRO A 98 6.71 6.92 11.24
C PRO A 98 6.79 7.39 9.79
N SER A 99 5.63 7.64 9.20
CA SER A 99 5.49 8.26 7.90
C SER A 99 4.25 9.15 7.86
N LEU A 100 4.32 10.23 7.10
CA LEU A 100 3.22 11.16 6.91
C LEU A 100 2.63 10.98 5.51
N THR A 101 1.32 10.98 5.38
CA THR A 101 0.64 11.07 4.08
C THR A 101 -0.23 12.32 4.07
N LEU A 102 0.02 13.18 3.11
CA LEU A 102 -0.72 14.42 2.88
C LEU A 102 -1.46 14.31 1.55
N GLU A 103 -2.76 14.33 1.62
CA GLU A 103 -3.66 14.34 0.46
C GLU A 103 -4.16 15.77 0.29
N LEU A 104 -3.78 16.38 -0.82
CA LEU A 104 -4.01 17.79 -1.09
C LEU A 104 -5.16 17.99 -2.07
N ASP A 105 -5.91 19.05 -1.86
CA ASP A 105 -6.93 19.55 -2.77
C ASP A 105 -6.96 21.08 -2.78
N ASN A 106 -7.87 21.67 -3.54
CA ASN A 106 -8.03 23.13 -3.58
C ASN A 106 -8.52 23.73 -2.27
N HIS A 107 -9.11 22.94 -1.39
CA HIS A 107 -9.66 23.37 -0.11
C HIS A 107 -8.70 23.11 1.07
N THR A 108 -7.56 22.47 0.82
CA THR A 108 -6.57 22.15 1.86
C THR A 108 -6.02 23.44 2.47
N ALA A 109 -6.36 23.66 3.74
CA ALA A 109 -5.92 24.84 4.48
C ALA A 109 -4.48 24.69 4.97
N ASP A 110 -3.74 25.78 4.93
CA ASP A 110 -2.32 25.83 5.34
C ASP A 110 -2.13 25.44 6.82
N ALA A 111 -2.97 25.95 7.70
CA ALA A 111 -2.95 25.61 9.13
C ALA A 111 -3.09 24.10 9.39
N GLY A 112 -3.89 23.40 8.58
CA GLY A 112 -4.03 21.96 8.68
C GLY A 112 -2.75 21.21 8.25
N LEU A 113 -2.01 21.73 7.29
CA LEU A 113 -0.71 21.19 6.89
C LEU A 113 0.34 21.40 7.98
N GLU A 114 0.41 22.61 8.55
CA GLU A 114 1.32 22.92 9.65
C GLU A 114 1.13 21.97 10.83
N THR A 115 -0.10 21.84 11.32
CA THR A 115 -0.44 20.96 12.43
C THR A 115 -0.03 19.49 12.16
N ARG A 116 -0.24 19.00 10.93
CA ARG A 116 0.12 17.62 10.55
C ARG A 116 1.63 17.42 10.47
N VAL A 117 2.36 18.41 9.96
CA VAL A 117 3.83 18.38 9.92
C VAL A 117 4.39 18.35 11.33
N GLU A 118 3.90 19.21 12.24
CA GLU A 118 4.33 19.23 13.63
C GLU A 118 4.04 17.91 14.34
N ALA A 119 2.81 17.43 14.28
CA ALA A 119 2.46 16.15 14.86
C ALA A 119 3.33 14.99 14.32
N PHE A 120 3.67 15.01 13.03
CA PHE A 120 4.57 14.03 12.45
C PHE A 120 5.98 14.13 13.02
N LEU A 121 6.52 15.32 13.17
CA LEU A 121 7.85 15.53 13.75
C LEU A 121 7.91 15.06 15.21
N ASP A 122 6.87 15.33 16.00
CA ASP A 122 6.76 14.83 17.37
C ASP A 122 6.77 13.30 17.42
N ILE A 123 6.02 12.65 16.52
CA ILE A 123 6.00 11.19 16.41
C ILE A 123 7.39 10.66 16.01
N VAL A 124 8.08 11.31 15.09
CA VAL A 124 9.45 10.92 14.71
C VAL A 124 10.41 11.05 15.88
N HIS A 125 10.35 12.15 16.65
CA HIS A 125 11.18 12.32 17.83
C HIS A 125 10.92 11.23 18.88
N ALA A 126 9.66 10.97 19.21
CA ALA A 126 9.28 9.89 20.13
C ALA A 126 9.74 8.52 19.63
N TYR A 127 9.55 8.21 18.35
CA TYR A 127 10.01 6.96 17.74
C TYR A 127 11.53 6.79 17.88
N ARG A 128 12.30 7.83 17.58
CA ARG A 128 13.76 7.79 17.69
C ARG A 128 14.23 7.54 19.14
N GLN A 129 13.55 8.10 20.13
CA GLN A 129 13.81 7.83 21.54
C GLN A 129 13.55 6.37 21.89
N LEU A 130 12.41 5.81 21.45
CA LEU A 130 12.07 4.39 21.68
C LEU A 130 13.07 3.45 21.01
N VAL A 131 13.53 3.77 19.80
CA VAL A 131 14.57 2.99 19.10
C VAL A 131 15.89 3.04 19.89
N ALA A 132 16.30 4.22 20.36
CA ALA A 132 17.51 4.38 21.15
C ALA A 132 17.46 3.59 22.46
N GLN A 133 16.29 3.48 23.08
CA GLN A 133 16.03 2.70 24.30
C GLN A 133 15.82 1.20 24.02
N LYS A 134 15.94 0.73 22.77
CA LYS A 134 15.68 -0.67 22.35
C LYS A 134 14.27 -1.18 22.70
N GLN A 135 13.32 -0.29 22.85
CA GLN A 135 11.92 -0.63 23.17
C GLN A 135 11.10 -1.03 21.94
N ILE A 136 11.59 -0.73 20.74
CA ILE A 136 10.97 -1.18 19.50
C ILE A 136 11.63 -2.47 19.06
N VAL A 137 10.93 -3.58 19.26
CA VAL A 137 11.33 -4.89 18.74
C VAL A 137 10.74 -5.07 17.35
N ALA A 138 11.58 -5.46 16.39
CA ALA A 138 11.10 -5.83 15.06
C ALA A 138 10.15 -7.05 15.20
N ILE A 139 8.91 -6.89 14.79
CA ILE A 139 7.98 -8.02 14.71
C ILE A 139 8.45 -8.88 13.54
N LYS A 140 9.01 -10.06 13.83
CA LYS A 140 9.27 -11.07 12.80
C LYS A 140 7.91 -11.44 12.21
N LYS A 141 7.68 -11.14 10.93
CA LYS A 141 6.55 -11.68 10.18
C LYS A 141 6.75 -13.19 10.08
N THR A 142 6.07 -13.94 10.94
CA THR A 142 6.11 -15.42 10.93
C THR A 142 5.19 -15.99 9.86
N PHE A 143 4.24 -15.19 9.38
CA PHE A 143 3.29 -15.59 8.35
C PHE A 143 3.95 -15.65 6.97
N LYS A 144 3.83 -16.81 6.32
CA LYS A 144 4.22 -17.02 4.91
C LYS A 144 2.95 -17.01 4.07
N PRO A 145 2.73 -16.01 3.20
CA PRO A 145 1.55 -16.02 2.34
C PRO A 145 1.60 -17.18 1.35
N ALA A 146 0.45 -17.75 1.03
CA ALA A 146 0.33 -18.71 -0.07
C ALA A 146 0.75 -18.05 -1.39
N GLN A 147 1.28 -18.86 -2.32
CA GLN A 147 1.80 -18.37 -3.60
C GLN A 147 1.23 -19.21 -4.74
N THR A 148 0.84 -18.53 -5.82
CA THR A 148 0.51 -19.24 -7.08
C THR A 148 1.77 -19.40 -7.89
N VAL A 149 2.04 -20.61 -8.35
CA VAL A 149 3.18 -20.96 -9.19
C VAL A 149 2.68 -21.61 -10.48
N ILE A 150 3.20 -21.18 -11.61
CA ILE A 150 2.95 -21.79 -12.91
C ILE A 150 4.25 -22.47 -13.34
N SER A 151 4.23 -23.79 -13.50
CA SER A 151 5.35 -24.58 -13.96
C SER A 151 4.89 -25.55 -15.03
N ALA A 152 5.61 -25.61 -16.15
CA ALA A 152 5.31 -26.48 -17.30
C ALA A 152 3.84 -26.38 -17.77
N GLY A 153 3.24 -25.19 -17.74
CA GLY A 153 1.84 -24.98 -18.16
C GLY A 153 0.79 -25.36 -17.11
N THR A 154 1.20 -25.86 -15.95
CA THR A 154 0.28 -26.23 -14.86
C THR A 154 0.35 -25.19 -13.73
N ALA A 155 -0.82 -24.73 -13.29
CA ALA A 155 -0.94 -23.83 -12.15
C ALA A 155 -1.09 -24.62 -10.84
N SER A 156 -0.33 -24.23 -9.82
CA SER A 156 -0.36 -24.81 -8.47
C SER A 156 -0.32 -23.72 -7.41
N VAL A 157 -0.79 -24.05 -6.23
CA VAL A 157 -0.73 -23.17 -5.04
C VAL A 157 0.25 -23.79 -4.05
N ILE A 158 1.23 -22.99 -3.62
CA ILE A 158 2.07 -23.32 -2.46
C ILE A 158 1.38 -22.69 -1.25
N THR A 159 0.90 -23.50 -0.34
CA THR A 159 0.20 -23.06 0.87
C THR A 159 1.15 -22.43 1.87
N SER A 160 0.62 -21.76 2.90
CA SER A 160 1.43 -21.10 3.96
C SER A 160 2.31 -22.09 4.75
N ASN A 161 1.94 -23.35 4.82
CA ASN A 161 2.73 -24.43 5.44
C ASN A 161 3.69 -25.13 4.46
N GLY A 162 3.72 -24.72 3.19
CA GLY A 162 4.64 -25.25 2.17
C GLY A 162 4.10 -26.44 1.37
N GLU A 163 2.88 -26.87 1.58
CA GLU A 163 2.24 -27.91 0.75
C GLU A 163 1.97 -27.36 -0.65
N VAL A 164 2.26 -28.16 -1.68
CA VAL A 164 2.00 -27.81 -3.08
C VAL A 164 0.72 -28.51 -3.54
N LEU A 165 -0.30 -27.71 -3.87
CA LEU A 165 -1.59 -28.20 -4.34
C LEU A 165 -1.80 -27.80 -5.80
N PRO A 166 -2.26 -28.71 -6.67
CA PRO A 166 -2.71 -28.31 -8.00
C PRO A 166 -3.90 -27.36 -7.88
N MET A 167 -4.04 -26.43 -8.83
CA MET A 167 -5.15 -25.46 -8.80
C MET A 167 -6.54 -26.11 -8.86
N SER A 168 -6.61 -27.35 -9.36
CA SER A 168 -7.82 -28.19 -9.41
C SER A 168 -8.09 -29.00 -8.13
N ASP A 169 -7.20 -28.91 -7.11
CA ASP A 169 -7.46 -29.59 -5.82
C ASP A 169 -8.73 -29.03 -5.19
N PRO A 170 -9.66 -29.86 -4.70
CA PRO A 170 -10.92 -29.41 -4.08
C PRO A 170 -10.73 -28.45 -2.88
N ARG A 171 -9.56 -28.47 -2.23
CA ARG A 171 -9.20 -27.57 -1.12
C ARG A 171 -8.82 -26.18 -1.61
N VAL A 172 -8.56 -26.01 -2.90
CA VAL A 172 -8.23 -24.72 -3.51
C VAL A 172 -9.52 -24.08 -4.04
N THR A 173 -9.95 -22.99 -3.44
CA THR A 173 -11.12 -22.22 -3.90
C THR A 173 -10.66 -21.00 -4.67
N MET A 174 -11.13 -20.83 -5.89
CA MET A 174 -10.96 -19.65 -6.71
C MET A 174 -12.12 -18.70 -6.45
N LEU A 175 -11.91 -17.65 -5.66
CA LEU A 175 -12.92 -16.64 -5.39
C LEU A 175 -12.83 -15.54 -6.46
N LEU A 176 -13.90 -15.36 -7.21
CA LEU A 176 -14.04 -14.32 -8.23
C LEU A 176 -14.77 -13.11 -7.65
N PRO A 177 -14.12 -11.95 -7.53
CA PRO A 177 -14.81 -10.74 -7.09
C PRO A 177 -15.88 -10.34 -8.10
N SER A 178 -16.96 -9.73 -7.63
CA SER A 178 -18.05 -9.33 -8.51
C SER A 178 -17.62 -8.19 -9.43
N MET A 179 -17.65 -8.45 -10.71
CA MET A 179 -17.57 -7.45 -11.79
C MET A 179 -18.92 -7.34 -12.55
N GLY A 180 -20.01 -7.59 -11.84
CA GLY A 180 -21.35 -7.72 -12.35
C GLY A 180 -21.86 -9.16 -12.23
N LYS A 181 -23.12 -9.28 -11.84
CA LYS A 181 -23.73 -10.56 -11.47
C LYS A 181 -23.51 -11.66 -12.53
N TYR A 182 -23.85 -11.38 -13.77
CA TYR A 182 -23.85 -12.41 -14.81
C TYR A 182 -22.44 -12.73 -15.32
N GLY A 183 -21.56 -11.73 -15.44
CA GLY A 183 -20.18 -11.94 -15.91
C GLY A 183 -19.37 -12.82 -14.98
N SER A 184 -19.40 -12.54 -13.69
CA SER A 184 -18.66 -13.33 -12.69
C SER A 184 -19.23 -14.75 -12.55
N GLU A 185 -20.55 -14.92 -12.61
CA GLU A 185 -21.21 -16.24 -12.58
C GLU A 185 -20.86 -17.08 -13.82
N ALA A 186 -20.88 -16.47 -15.02
CA ALA A 186 -20.49 -17.16 -16.24
C ALA A 186 -19.03 -17.62 -16.18
N LEU A 187 -18.11 -16.77 -15.73
CA LEU A 187 -16.72 -17.14 -15.58
C LEU A 187 -16.52 -18.25 -14.56
N ALA A 188 -17.19 -18.18 -13.42
CA ALA A 188 -17.15 -19.25 -12.42
C ALA A 188 -17.70 -20.58 -12.97
N ALA A 189 -18.78 -20.52 -13.76
CA ALA A 189 -19.34 -21.73 -14.40
C ALA A 189 -18.36 -22.37 -15.39
N ILE A 190 -17.67 -21.55 -16.20
CA ILE A 190 -16.63 -22.03 -17.12
C ILE A 190 -15.51 -22.71 -16.34
N LEU A 191 -15.00 -22.07 -15.30
CA LEU A 191 -13.91 -22.63 -14.48
C LEU A 191 -14.32 -23.93 -13.80
N ARG A 192 -15.55 -24.03 -13.30
CA ARG A 192 -16.10 -25.28 -12.76
C ARG A 192 -16.19 -26.38 -13.83
N GLY A 193 -16.53 -26.01 -15.07
CA GLY A 193 -16.52 -26.94 -16.20
C GLY A 193 -15.14 -27.52 -16.51
N TYR A 194 -14.08 -26.79 -16.18
CA TYR A 194 -12.69 -27.25 -16.29
C TYR A 194 -12.18 -27.94 -15.00
N GLY A 195 -13.03 -28.21 -14.04
CA GLY A 195 -12.67 -28.93 -12.81
C GLY A 195 -12.09 -28.09 -11.69
N PHE A 196 -12.18 -26.75 -11.77
CA PHE A 196 -11.76 -25.88 -10.67
C PHE A 196 -12.91 -25.62 -9.69
N ASN A 197 -12.60 -25.53 -8.40
CA ASN A 197 -13.55 -25.09 -7.40
C ASN A 197 -13.66 -23.55 -7.45
N ALA A 198 -14.52 -23.03 -8.31
CA ALA A 198 -14.68 -21.59 -8.55
C ALA A 198 -16.01 -21.06 -8.03
N ILE A 199 -15.95 -19.96 -7.28
CA ILE A 199 -17.10 -19.28 -6.68
C ILE A 199 -17.12 -17.83 -7.16
N ALA A 200 -18.26 -17.40 -7.74
CA ALA A 200 -18.51 -15.99 -8.01
C ALA A 200 -19.11 -15.34 -6.78
N HIS A 201 -18.50 -14.24 -6.34
CA HIS A 201 -19.07 -13.45 -5.25
C HIS A 201 -20.26 -12.63 -5.73
N ARG A 202 -21.25 -12.44 -4.85
CA ARG A 202 -22.40 -11.57 -5.12
C ARG A 202 -21.94 -10.12 -5.29
N PRO A 203 -22.72 -9.26 -5.98
CA PRO A 203 -22.49 -7.83 -5.95
C PRO A 203 -22.39 -7.32 -4.51
N SER A 204 -21.42 -6.45 -4.27
CA SER A 204 -21.15 -5.93 -2.93
C SER A 204 -22.35 -5.10 -2.43
N ASP A 205 -22.70 -5.31 -1.18
CA ASP A 205 -23.72 -4.58 -0.45
C ASP A 205 -23.11 -3.66 0.63
N GLU A 206 -23.96 -3.05 1.43
CA GLU A 206 -23.53 -2.14 2.50
C GLU A 206 -22.72 -2.87 3.59
N ALA A 207 -23.02 -4.13 3.89
CA ALA A 207 -22.29 -4.92 4.86
C ALA A 207 -20.86 -5.20 4.40
N VAL A 208 -20.70 -5.57 3.12
CA VAL A 208 -19.39 -5.74 2.48
C VAL A 208 -18.61 -4.42 2.48
N LEU A 209 -19.26 -3.29 2.19
CA LEU A 209 -18.61 -1.99 2.23
C LEU A 209 -18.14 -1.63 3.65
N LYS A 210 -18.94 -1.85 4.67
CA LYS A 210 -18.57 -1.62 6.08
C LYS A 210 -17.37 -2.49 6.48
N LEU A 211 -17.39 -3.77 6.11
CA LEU A 211 -16.30 -4.70 6.39
C LEU A 211 -15.00 -4.29 5.68
N GLY A 212 -15.08 -3.87 4.42
CA GLY A 212 -13.96 -3.34 3.67
C GLY A 212 -13.37 -2.08 4.31
N ARG A 213 -14.21 -1.11 4.67
CA ARG A 213 -13.78 0.12 5.35
C ARG A 213 -13.10 -0.15 6.70
N ALA A 214 -13.60 -1.11 7.48
CA ALA A 214 -13.02 -1.47 8.77
C ALA A 214 -11.63 -2.12 8.64
N ASN A 215 -11.30 -2.67 7.48
CA ASN A 215 -10.05 -3.42 7.23
C ASN A 215 -9.15 -2.78 6.16
N THR A 216 -9.41 -1.54 5.80
CA THR A 216 -8.59 -0.71 4.91
C THR A 216 -8.33 0.64 5.58
N THR A 217 -7.46 1.46 5.00
CA THR A 217 -7.19 2.81 5.55
C THR A 217 -8.26 3.83 5.17
N CYS A 218 -9.31 3.42 4.44
CA CYS A 218 -10.34 4.26 3.84
C CYS A 218 -9.84 5.32 2.86
N LYS A 219 -8.57 5.21 2.45
CA LYS A 219 -7.94 6.10 1.46
C LYS A 219 -7.70 5.40 0.13
N GLU A 220 -7.93 4.11 0.08
CA GLU A 220 -7.90 3.30 -1.12
C GLU A 220 -9.12 3.59 -2.00
N CYS A 221 -9.01 3.26 -3.30
CA CYS A 221 -10.14 3.38 -4.20
C CYS A 221 -11.29 2.44 -3.78
N LEU A 222 -12.51 2.85 -4.07
CA LEU A 222 -13.70 2.09 -3.69
C LEU A 222 -13.66 0.62 -4.18
N PRO A 223 -13.20 0.29 -5.40
CA PRO A 223 -13.04 -1.11 -5.83
C PRO A 223 -12.13 -1.94 -4.91
N LEU A 224 -11.03 -1.40 -4.42
CA LEU A 224 -10.16 -2.10 -3.49
C LEU A 224 -10.85 -2.36 -2.15
N ILE A 225 -11.55 -1.35 -1.62
CA ILE A 225 -12.31 -1.47 -0.37
C ILE A 225 -13.38 -2.57 -0.50
N LEU A 226 -14.12 -2.57 -1.60
CA LEU A 226 -15.17 -3.57 -1.87
C LEU A 226 -14.56 -4.97 -2.06
N THR A 227 -13.46 -5.11 -2.77
CA THR A 227 -12.77 -6.39 -2.97
C THR A 227 -12.24 -6.96 -1.66
N THR A 228 -11.67 -6.10 -0.80
CA THR A 228 -11.24 -6.48 0.55
C THR A 228 -12.41 -6.94 1.39
N GLY A 229 -13.50 -6.17 1.42
CA GLY A 229 -14.72 -6.54 2.15
C GLY A 229 -15.35 -7.83 1.63
N THR A 230 -15.35 -8.03 0.31
CA THR A 230 -15.81 -9.26 -0.35
C THR A 230 -15.02 -10.47 0.14
N LEU A 231 -13.67 -10.41 0.11
CA LEU A 231 -12.84 -11.50 0.59
C LEU A 231 -13.11 -11.81 2.06
N LEU A 232 -13.14 -10.79 2.89
CA LEU A 232 -13.37 -10.96 4.34
C LEU A 232 -14.78 -11.46 4.68
N SER A 233 -15.79 -11.15 3.87
CA SER A 233 -17.15 -11.68 4.07
C SER A 233 -17.30 -13.15 3.69
N TYR A 234 -16.30 -13.68 2.97
CA TYR A 234 -16.27 -15.07 2.55
C TYR A 234 -15.53 -15.97 3.56
N ILE A 235 -14.54 -15.44 4.26
CA ILE A 235 -13.75 -16.12 5.30
C ILE A 235 -14.51 -16.17 6.63
#